data_53d74ca35a4ddc9b5f46c433610b6fc6
#
_entry.id   53d74ca35a4ddc9b5f46c433610b6fc6
#
_cell.length_a   1.000
_cell.length_b   1.000
_cell.length_c   1.000
_cell.angle_alpha   90.00
_cell.angle_beta   90.00
_cell.angle_gamma   90.00
#
_symmetry.space_group_name_H-M   'P 1'
#
loop_
_entity.id
_entity.type
_entity.pdbx_description
1 polymer ?
#
loop_
_entity_poly.entity_id
_entity_poly.type
_entity_poly.pdbx_seq_one_letter_code
_entity_poly.pdbx_strand_id
1 'polypeptide(L)'
;MKVREMDIELYRNYSNMLENRSKPGWQYNEIKSCGVKFNSAMRARAYDKCHQRFRDFKKESEEIIAILGLNTDQTVIDIGCGTGAFTIHAAKHLKKVYAVDVSKAMLRLARRKARKAKLDNIEFCHGGFLTYEHRAEPVDAIVSSHVLHHLPDFWKLIGLKRLVQMLKTNGRLYLHDVVFSFDIASYESRINGFIQSMTEKLGLQSPEGLNIHFRQEHSTCNWIMQGFLERAGFVIDKADYKDDFMASYLCTRKGE
;
A
#
# COMPACT_ATOMS: atom_id res chain seq x y z
N MET A 1 7.56 36.25 39.51
CA MET A 1 6.42 35.37 39.18
C MET A 1 6.09 35.36 37.68
N LYS A 2 6.19 36.46 36.93
CA LYS A 2 5.85 36.52 35.50
C LYS A 2 6.84 35.77 34.52
N VAL A 3 8.08 35.56 34.89
CA VAL A 3 9.08 34.91 34.02
C VAL A 3 8.80 33.39 33.87
N ARG A 4 8.32 32.73 34.94
CA ARG A 4 8.00 31.27 34.89
C ARG A 4 6.78 30.90 34.03
N GLU A 5 5.80 31.78 33.93
CA GLU A 5 4.61 31.52 33.09
C GLU A 5 4.92 31.69 31.61
N MET A 6 5.78 32.62 31.24
CA MET A 6 6.22 32.90 29.88
C MET A 6 7.09 31.74 29.35
N ASP A 7 7.94 31.11 30.19
CA ASP A 7 8.75 29.96 29.82
C ASP A 7 7.88 28.72 29.59
N ILE A 8 6.81 28.52 30.35
CA ILE A 8 5.89 27.37 30.18
C ILE A 8 5.08 27.51 28.89
N GLU A 9 4.66 28.74 28.56
CA GLU A 9 3.92 29.00 27.31
C GLU A 9 4.81 28.90 26.07
N LEU A 10 6.07 29.35 26.15
CA LEU A 10 7.09 29.13 25.13
C LEU A 10 7.38 27.63 24.95
N TYR A 11 7.51 26.89 26.04
CA TYR A 11 7.74 25.44 26.03
C TYR A 11 6.54 24.66 25.47
N ARG A 12 5.30 25.06 25.80
CA ARG A 12 4.08 24.53 25.20
C ARG A 12 3.98 24.81 23.71
N ASN A 13 4.29 26.04 23.32
CA ASN A 13 4.31 26.43 21.91
C ASN A 13 5.40 25.71 21.14
N TYR A 14 6.57 25.50 21.74
CA TYR A 14 7.67 24.71 21.17
C TYR A 14 7.33 23.21 21.10
N SER A 15 6.69 22.64 22.11
CA SER A 15 6.17 21.27 22.08
C SER A 15 5.08 21.09 21.05
N ASN A 16 4.12 22.03 20.95
CA ASN A 16 3.08 22.02 19.91
C ASN A 16 3.68 22.20 18.49
N MET A 17 4.78 22.96 18.38
CA MET A 17 5.51 23.13 17.13
C MET A 17 6.32 21.88 16.76
N LEU A 18 6.79 21.11 17.75
CA LEU A 18 7.45 19.82 17.56
C LEU A 18 6.44 18.69 17.27
N GLU A 19 5.24 18.74 17.85
CA GLU A 19 4.15 17.81 17.56
C GLU A 19 3.49 18.11 16.20
N ASN A 20 3.49 19.37 15.77
CA ASN A 20 3.10 19.84 14.44
C ASN A 20 4.32 19.99 13.53
N ARG A 21 5.23 19.02 13.50
CA ARG A 21 6.25 18.98 12.45
C ARG A 21 5.53 18.89 11.12
N SER A 22 5.23 20.03 10.53
CA SER A 22 4.89 20.11 9.12
C SER A 22 6.01 19.35 8.39
N LYS A 23 5.63 18.38 7.58
CA LYS A 23 6.58 17.57 6.80
C LYS A 23 7.54 18.53 6.11
N PRO A 24 8.84 18.21 6.05
CA PRO A 24 9.79 19.05 5.36
C PRO A 24 9.30 19.32 3.93
N GLY A 25 9.46 20.55 3.46
CA GLY A 25 8.99 20.94 2.12
C GLY A 25 9.57 20.12 0.97
N TRP A 26 10.68 19.40 1.20
CA TRP A 26 11.30 18.48 0.25
C TRP A 26 10.69 17.06 0.26
N GLN A 27 9.87 16.70 1.26
CA GLN A 27 9.27 15.37 1.34
C GLN A 27 8.20 15.19 0.28
N TYR A 28 8.24 14.06 -0.43
CA TYR A 28 7.22 13.70 -1.41
C TYR A 28 5.84 13.65 -0.77
N ASN A 29 4.88 14.27 -1.42
CA ASN A 29 3.51 14.30 -0.94
C ASN A 29 2.71 13.12 -1.51
N GLU A 30 2.75 11.97 -0.83
CA GLU A 30 2.01 10.77 -1.25
C GLU A 30 0.49 10.91 -1.17
N ILE A 31 -0.05 11.94 -0.49
CA ILE A 31 -1.49 12.22 -0.44
C ILE A 31 -1.96 12.85 -1.76
N LYS A 32 -1.05 13.52 -2.48
CA LYS A 32 -1.33 14.05 -3.81
C LYS A 32 -1.33 12.90 -4.80
N SER A 33 -2.51 12.58 -5.36
CA SER A 33 -2.65 11.49 -6.32
C SER A 33 -1.70 11.64 -7.51
N CYS A 34 -0.97 10.58 -7.79
CA CYS A 34 -0.22 10.33 -9.00
C CYS A 34 -1.13 9.47 -9.89
N GLY A 35 -1.19 9.72 -11.19
CA GLY A 35 -2.04 8.94 -12.11
C GLY A 35 -3.55 9.10 -11.86
N VAL A 36 -4.25 7.97 -11.74
CA VAL A 36 -5.70 7.94 -11.57
C VAL A 36 -6.11 8.43 -10.17
N LYS A 37 -6.97 9.44 -10.11
CA LYS A 37 -7.42 10.06 -8.84
C LYS A 37 -8.57 9.29 -8.20
N PHE A 38 -8.37 8.70 -7.03
CA PHE A 38 -9.41 7.99 -6.25
C PHE A 38 -10.01 8.81 -5.10
N ASN A 39 -9.99 10.15 -5.20
CA ASN A 39 -10.38 11.06 -4.11
C ASN A 39 -11.89 11.30 -4.00
N SER A 40 -12.72 10.79 -4.92
CA SER A 40 -14.17 10.96 -4.88
C SER A 40 -14.90 9.67 -4.52
N ALA A 41 -16.03 9.80 -3.82
CA ALA A 41 -16.88 8.67 -3.45
C ALA A 41 -17.44 7.91 -4.68
N MET A 42 -17.67 8.61 -5.78
CA MET A 42 -18.13 8.02 -7.04
C MET A 42 -17.04 7.11 -7.63
N ARG A 43 -15.79 7.59 -7.72
CA ARG A 43 -14.68 6.81 -8.25
C ARG A 43 -14.32 5.61 -7.35
N ALA A 44 -14.38 5.78 -6.01
CA ALA A 44 -14.18 4.67 -5.08
C ALA A 44 -15.22 3.54 -5.25
N ARG A 45 -16.50 3.90 -5.54
CA ARG A 45 -17.54 2.89 -5.84
C ARG A 45 -17.35 2.24 -7.21
N ALA A 46 -16.94 3.02 -8.22
CA ALA A 46 -16.67 2.52 -9.56
C ALA A 46 -15.46 1.54 -9.55
N TYR A 47 -14.49 1.79 -8.69
CA TYR A 47 -13.32 0.94 -8.49
C TYR A 47 -13.73 -0.51 -8.20
N ASP A 48 -14.56 -0.74 -7.18
CA ASP A 48 -15.02 -2.09 -6.83
C ASP A 48 -15.70 -2.79 -8.00
N LYS A 49 -16.66 -2.11 -8.66
CA LYS A 49 -17.40 -2.69 -9.80
C LYS A 49 -16.48 -3.06 -10.97
N CYS A 50 -15.47 -2.24 -11.23
CA CYS A 50 -14.52 -2.49 -12.29
C CYS A 50 -13.68 -3.73 -11.98
N HIS A 51 -13.09 -3.78 -10.78
CA HIS A 51 -12.14 -4.82 -10.41
C HIS A 51 -12.82 -6.19 -10.14
N GLN A 52 -14.04 -6.22 -9.64
CA GLN A 52 -14.80 -7.47 -9.45
C GLN A 52 -15.10 -8.23 -10.75
N ARG A 53 -14.96 -7.59 -11.92
CA ARG A 53 -15.17 -8.26 -13.22
C ARG A 53 -14.06 -9.26 -13.54
N PHE A 54 -12.87 -9.10 -12.97
CA PHE A 54 -11.69 -9.91 -13.29
C PHE A 54 -10.85 -10.35 -12.09
N ARG A 55 -11.25 -9.92 -10.86
CA ARG A 55 -10.58 -10.30 -9.60
C ARG A 55 -11.57 -10.96 -8.66
N ASP A 56 -11.18 -12.09 -8.11
CA ASP A 56 -11.85 -12.73 -6.97
C ASP A 56 -11.14 -12.31 -5.67
N PHE A 57 -11.57 -11.19 -5.11
CA PHE A 57 -10.99 -10.63 -3.89
C PHE A 57 -11.03 -11.58 -2.69
N LYS A 58 -12.02 -12.49 -2.64
CA LYS A 58 -12.10 -13.48 -1.58
C LYS A 58 -10.97 -14.48 -1.72
N LYS A 59 -10.85 -15.10 -2.89
CA LYS A 59 -9.81 -16.08 -3.20
C LYS A 59 -8.41 -15.47 -3.04
N GLU A 60 -8.17 -14.27 -3.59
CA GLU A 60 -6.92 -13.55 -3.45
C GLU A 60 -6.57 -13.30 -1.96
N SER A 61 -7.55 -12.93 -1.13
CA SER A 61 -7.32 -12.71 0.29
C SER A 61 -6.99 -13.99 1.04
N GLU A 62 -7.67 -15.09 0.72
CA GLU A 62 -7.40 -16.43 1.28
C GLU A 62 -5.97 -16.89 0.91
N GLU A 63 -5.58 -16.70 -0.33
CA GLU A 63 -4.23 -17.02 -0.82
C GLU A 63 -3.16 -16.20 -0.09
N ILE A 64 -3.36 -14.90 0.10
CA ILE A 64 -2.42 -14.03 0.82
C ILE A 64 -2.29 -14.47 2.28
N ILE A 65 -3.40 -14.76 2.97
CA ILE A 65 -3.39 -15.25 4.36
C ILE A 65 -2.63 -16.56 4.47
N ALA A 66 -2.86 -17.48 3.53
CA ALA A 66 -2.19 -18.78 3.49
C ALA A 66 -0.68 -18.65 3.20
N ILE A 67 -0.29 -17.84 2.22
CA ILE A 67 1.12 -17.57 1.86
C ILE A 67 1.87 -16.94 3.04
N LEU A 68 1.23 -16.03 3.77
CA LEU A 68 1.80 -15.40 4.96
C LEU A 68 1.76 -16.32 6.19
N GLY A 69 1.04 -17.43 6.15
CA GLY A 69 0.89 -18.36 7.29
C GLY A 69 0.17 -17.72 8.48
N LEU A 70 -0.78 -16.79 8.22
CA LEU A 70 -1.47 -16.04 9.27
C LEU A 70 -2.57 -16.85 9.94
N ASN A 71 -2.72 -16.64 11.24
CA ASN A 71 -3.73 -17.27 12.08
C ASN A 71 -4.47 -16.26 12.99
N THR A 72 -5.40 -16.73 13.79
CA THR A 72 -6.32 -15.91 14.60
C THR A 72 -5.66 -15.03 15.67
N ASP A 73 -4.42 -15.30 16.06
CA ASP A 73 -3.73 -14.55 17.11
C ASP A 73 -2.85 -13.43 16.54
N GLN A 74 -2.77 -13.32 15.22
CA GLN A 74 -1.86 -12.44 14.53
C GLN A 74 -2.50 -11.13 14.08
N THR A 75 -1.62 -10.14 13.90
CA THR A 75 -1.95 -8.77 13.51
C THR A 75 -1.34 -8.43 12.16
N VAL A 76 -2.05 -7.66 11.35
CA VAL A 76 -1.60 -7.26 10.03
C VAL A 76 -1.82 -5.77 9.77
N ILE A 77 -0.91 -5.15 9.04
CA ILE A 77 -1.12 -3.84 8.39
C ILE A 77 -1.45 -4.09 6.91
N ASP A 78 -2.58 -3.55 6.45
CA ASP A 78 -2.96 -3.48 5.03
C ASP A 78 -2.69 -2.04 4.55
N ILE A 79 -1.54 -1.81 3.89
CA ILE A 79 -1.14 -0.48 3.46
C ILE A 79 -1.53 -0.23 2.00
N GLY A 80 -2.36 0.82 1.80
CA GLY A 80 -3.10 1.04 0.58
C GLY A 80 -4.36 0.18 0.53
N CYS A 81 -5.07 0.06 1.63
CA CYS A 81 -6.22 -0.85 1.78
C CYS A 81 -7.39 -0.57 0.83
N GLY A 82 -7.41 0.60 0.19
CA GLY A 82 -8.46 0.99 -0.74
C GLY A 82 -9.85 0.90 -0.12
N THR A 83 -10.73 0.18 -0.79
CA THR A 83 -12.10 -0.05 -0.32
C THR A 83 -12.22 -1.18 0.70
N GLY A 84 -11.10 -1.74 1.18
CA GLY A 84 -11.04 -2.75 2.22
C GLY A 84 -11.27 -4.18 1.75
N ALA A 85 -10.95 -4.52 0.50
CA ALA A 85 -11.19 -5.86 -0.02
C ALA A 85 -10.44 -6.94 0.79
N PHE A 86 -9.12 -6.81 0.93
CA PHE A 86 -8.30 -7.67 1.79
C PHE A 86 -8.63 -7.45 3.27
N THR A 87 -8.63 -6.20 3.74
CA THR A 87 -8.90 -5.81 5.14
C THR A 87 -10.11 -6.53 5.74
N ILE A 88 -11.26 -6.48 5.04
CA ILE A 88 -12.53 -7.03 5.54
C ILE A 88 -12.50 -8.55 5.58
N HIS A 89 -11.83 -9.17 4.61
CA HIS A 89 -11.68 -10.62 4.61
C HIS A 89 -10.72 -11.05 5.72
N ALA A 90 -9.56 -10.43 5.82
CA ALA A 90 -8.54 -10.71 6.83
C ALA A 90 -9.07 -10.55 8.27
N ALA A 91 -9.86 -9.51 8.53
CA ALA A 91 -10.43 -9.25 9.85
C ALA A 91 -11.37 -10.37 10.38
N LYS A 92 -11.88 -11.23 9.51
CA LYS A 92 -12.68 -12.41 9.94
C LYS A 92 -11.82 -13.55 10.49
N HIS A 93 -10.53 -13.52 10.20
CA HIS A 93 -9.60 -14.62 10.46
C HIS A 93 -8.42 -14.23 11.35
N LEU A 94 -8.22 -12.94 11.61
CA LEU A 94 -7.06 -12.41 12.33
C LEU A 94 -7.48 -11.68 13.60
N LYS A 95 -6.55 -11.53 14.54
CA LYS A 95 -6.75 -10.80 15.79
C LYS A 95 -7.08 -9.33 15.54
N LYS A 96 -6.32 -8.65 14.68
CA LYS A 96 -6.51 -7.24 14.35
C LYS A 96 -5.92 -6.88 13.00
N VAL A 97 -6.58 -5.96 12.31
CA VAL A 97 -6.14 -5.40 11.03
C VAL A 97 -6.02 -3.88 11.15
N TYR A 98 -4.88 -3.33 10.79
CA TYR A 98 -4.65 -1.89 10.63
C TYR A 98 -4.79 -1.55 9.14
N ALA A 99 -5.87 -0.89 8.77
CA ALA A 99 -6.20 -0.56 7.38
C ALA A 99 -5.78 0.88 7.09
N VAL A 100 -4.75 1.04 6.28
CA VAL A 100 -4.09 2.32 6.00
C VAL A 100 -4.33 2.72 4.55
N ASP A 101 -4.80 3.94 4.31
CA ASP A 101 -4.95 4.50 2.96
C ASP A 101 -4.84 6.04 2.96
N VAL A 102 -4.25 6.59 1.91
CA VAL A 102 -4.12 8.04 1.70
C VAL A 102 -5.45 8.68 1.27
N SER A 103 -6.40 7.91 0.76
CA SER A 103 -7.71 8.38 0.32
C SER A 103 -8.77 8.27 1.41
N LYS A 104 -9.17 9.42 1.95
CA LYS A 104 -10.31 9.48 2.89
C LYS A 104 -11.62 8.93 2.29
N ALA A 105 -11.76 8.99 0.96
CA ALA A 105 -12.94 8.45 0.27
C ALA A 105 -12.95 6.92 0.30
N MET A 106 -11.80 6.29 0.04
CA MET A 106 -11.60 4.84 0.15
C MET A 106 -11.86 4.36 1.58
N LEU A 107 -11.22 4.99 2.58
CA LEU A 107 -11.41 4.65 3.99
C LEU A 107 -12.88 4.76 4.44
N ARG A 108 -13.62 5.80 3.98
CA ARG A 108 -15.06 5.90 4.31
C ARG A 108 -15.85 4.72 3.76
N LEU A 109 -15.54 4.26 2.56
CA LEU A 109 -16.20 3.10 1.95
C LEU A 109 -15.83 1.80 2.67
N ALA A 110 -14.54 1.60 2.97
CA ALA A 110 -14.06 0.45 3.73
C ALA A 110 -14.70 0.36 5.13
N ARG A 111 -14.75 1.47 5.89
CA ARG A 111 -15.45 1.54 7.18
C ARG A 111 -16.93 1.16 7.09
N ARG A 112 -17.62 1.62 6.04
CA ARG A 112 -19.04 1.26 5.84
C ARG A 112 -19.21 -0.23 5.59
N LYS A 113 -18.33 -0.85 4.79
CA LYS A 113 -18.36 -2.28 4.54
C LYS A 113 -18.05 -3.08 5.81
N ALA A 114 -17.06 -2.67 6.60
CA ALA A 114 -16.71 -3.30 7.88
C ALA A 114 -17.89 -3.28 8.87
N ARG A 115 -18.56 -2.13 9.02
CA ARG A 115 -19.78 -2.01 9.85
C ARG A 115 -20.89 -2.94 9.37
N LYS A 116 -21.12 -3.04 8.05
CA LYS A 116 -22.10 -3.97 7.48
C LYS A 116 -21.74 -5.43 7.77
N ALA A 117 -20.45 -5.74 7.81
CA ALA A 117 -19.93 -7.08 8.14
C ALA A 117 -19.83 -7.32 9.65
N LYS A 118 -20.18 -6.34 10.51
CA LYS A 118 -20.12 -6.40 11.98
C LYS A 118 -18.71 -6.72 12.50
N LEU A 119 -17.67 -6.14 11.87
CA LEU A 119 -16.28 -6.29 12.26
C LEU A 119 -15.85 -5.10 13.12
N ASP A 120 -15.27 -5.38 14.30
CA ASP A 120 -14.82 -4.42 15.30
C ASP A 120 -13.29 -4.43 15.51
N ASN A 121 -12.61 -5.41 14.92
CA ASN A 121 -11.16 -5.61 15.02
C ASN A 121 -10.36 -4.92 13.91
N ILE A 122 -10.92 -3.89 13.25
CA ILE A 122 -10.24 -3.11 12.21
C ILE A 122 -9.99 -1.69 12.70
N GLU A 123 -8.74 -1.24 12.63
CA GLU A 123 -8.37 0.15 12.85
C GLU A 123 -8.06 0.83 11.50
N PHE A 124 -8.83 1.88 11.18
CA PHE A 124 -8.67 2.59 9.91
C PHE A 124 -7.83 3.84 10.12
N CYS A 125 -6.70 3.94 9.43
CA CYS A 125 -5.72 5.00 9.55
C CYS A 125 -5.58 5.78 8.24
N HIS A 126 -5.55 7.11 8.32
CA HIS A 126 -5.28 7.96 7.16
C HIS A 126 -3.79 8.19 7.04
N GLY A 127 -3.18 7.71 5.96
CA GLY A 127 -1.75 7.79 5.69
C GLY A 127 -1.34 6.79 4.62
N GLY A 128 -0.05 6.68 4.36
CA GLY A 128 0.54 5.75 3.42
C GLY A 128 1.94 5.33 3.84
N PHE A 129 2.78 4.91 2.93
CA PHE A 129 4.15 4.45 3.20
C PHE A 129 5.02 5.49 3.91
N LEU A 130 4.84 6.78 3.59
CA LEU A 130 5.67 7.86 4.09
C LEU A 130 5.06 8.61 5.29
N THR A 131 3.77 8.43 5.53
CA THR A 131 3.02 9.27 6.48
C THR A 131 2.32 8.50 7.59
N TYR A 132 2.11 7.21 7.41
CA TYR A 132 1.56 6.37 8.46
C TYR A 132 2.60 6.13 9.56
N GLU A 133 2.20 6.31 10.80
CA GLU A 133 3.00 5.97 11.99
C GLU A 133 2.27 4.90 12.77
N HIS A 134 2.86 3.72 12.84
CA HIS A 134 2.33 2.64 13.66
C HIS A 134 2.73 2.87 15.12
N ARG A 135 1.74 3.10 15.99
CA ARG A 135 1.96 3.41 17.41
C ARG A 135 1.65 2.24 18.34
N ALA A 136 1.18 1.13 17.79
CA ALA A 136 0.95 -0.10 18.54
C ALA A 136 2.22 -0.99 18.48
N GLU A 137 2.15 -2.16 19.12
CA GLU A 137 3.19 -3.17 19.03
C GLU A 137 3.43 -3.58 17.58
N PRO A 138 4.67 -3.92 17.21
CA PRO A 138 4.99 -4.40 15.87
C PRO A 138 4.07 -5.54 15.43
N VAL A 139 3.74 -5.57 14.13
CA VAL A 139 2.80 -6.54 13.58
C VAL A 139 3.49 -7.79 13.03
N ASP A 140 2.72 -8.86 12.88
CA ASP A 140 3.20 -10.14 12.35
C ASP A 140 3.43 -10.07 10.84
N ALA A 141 2.57 -9.33 10.11
CA ALA A 141 2.73 -9.16 8.69
C ALA A 141 2.25 -7.80 8.18
N ILE A 142 2.74 -7.42 7.00
CA ILE A 142 2.27 -6.28 6.22
C ILE A 142 1.88 -6.77 4.83
N VAL A 143 0.75 -6.27 4.34
CA VAL A 143 0.26 -6.52 2.98
C VAL A 143 0.18 -5.20 2.24
N SER A 144 0.64 -5.19 0.99
CA SER A 144 0.45 -4.08 0.06
C SER A 144 0.14 -4.63 -1.33
N SER A 145 -0.91 -4.13 -1.95
CA SER A 145 -1.35 -4.60 -3.27
C SER A 145 -1.73 -3.43 -4.18
N HIS A 146 -0.99 -3.25 -5.28
CA HIS A 146 -1.20 -2.20 -6.28
C HIS A 146 -1.10 -0.76 -5.72
N VAL A 147 -0.07 -0.49 -4.92
CA VAL A 147 0.07 0.80 -4.23
C VAL A 147 1.46 1.41 -4.34
N LEU A 148 2.52 0.61 -4.22
CA LEU A 148 3.89 1.11 -4.10
C LEU A 148 4.34 1.83 -5.38
N HIS A 149 3.80 1.46 -6.55
CA HIS A 149 4.07 2.12 -7.83
C HIS A 149 3.62 3.60 -7.88
N HIS A 150 2.84 4.07 -6.92
CA HIS A 150 2.52 5.50 -6.81
C HIS A 150 3.67 6.34 -6.23
N LEU A 151 4.71 5.72 -5.69
CA LEU A 151 5.88 6.42 -5.18
C LEU A 151 7.02 6.39 -6.19
N PRO A 152 7.74 7.53 -6.42
CA PRO A 152 9.02 7.51 -7.11
C PRO A 152 10.05 6.60 -6.41
N ASP A 153 11.01 6.07 -7.14
CA ASP A 153 11.94 5.02 -6.70
C ASP A 153 12.64 5.32 -5.37
N PHE A 154 13.18 6.54 -5.21
CA PHE A 154 13.76 6.94 -3.92
C PHE A 154 12.78 6.78 -2.75
N TRP A 155 11.53 7.18 -2.97
CA TRP A 155 10.50 7.14 -1.93
C TRP A 155 9.94 5.73 -1.71
N LYS A 156 10.01 4.84 -2.71
CA LYS A 156 9.74 3.41 -2.51
C LYS A 156 10.69 2.82 -1.48
N LEU A 157 12.01 3.07 -1.65
CA LEU A 157 13.01 2.59 -0.70
C LEU A 157 12.77 3.13 0.71
N ILE A 158 12.48 4.44 0.85
CA ILE A 158 12.16 5.04 2.15
C ILE A 158 10.90 4.41 2.76
N GLY A 159 9.85 4.25 1.96
CA GLY A 159 8.61 3.58 2.39
C GLY A 159 8.85 2.16 2.88
N LEU A 160 9.58 1.34 2.12
CA LEU A 160 9.91 -0.03 2.48
C LEU A 160 10.75 -0.10 3.77
N LYS A 161 11.72 0.80 3.96
CA LYS A 161 12.50 0.90 5.23
C LYS A 161 11.61 1.19 6.44
N ARG A 162 10.57 2.01 6.27
CA ARG A 162 9.60 2.29 7.33
C ARG A 162 8.74 1.06 7.67
N LEU A 163 8.38 0.25 6.65
CA LEU A 163 7.63 -0.99 6.90
C LEU A 163 8.42 -1.99 7.73
N VAL A 164 9.73 -2.12 7.50
CA VAL A 164 10.60 -2.99 8.32
C VAL A 164 10.50 -2.66 9.80
N GLN A 165 10.44 -1.37 10.15
CA GLN A 165 10.36 -0.93 11.55
C GLN A 165 9.01 -1.24 12.21
N MET A 166 7.95 -1.45 11.42
CA MET A 166 6.61 -1.78 11.90
C MET A 166 6.40 -3.28 12.08
N LEU A 167 7.30 -4.11 11.56
CA LEU A 167 7.22 -5.57 11.63
C LEU A 167 7.94 -6.10 12.89
N LYS A 168 7.43 -7.18 13.46
CA LYS A 168 8.16 -8.02 14.42
C LYS A 168 9.43 -8.59 13.78
N THR A 169 10.38 -9.07 14.58
CA THR A 169 11.47 -9.91 14.10
C THR A 169 10.89 -11.13 13.39
N ASN A 170 11.41 -11.47 12.21
CA ASN A 170 10.85 -12.48 11.32
C ASN A 170 9.41 -12.20 10.83
N GLY A 171 8.89 -10.98 11.04
CA GLY A 171 7.63 -10.54 10.47
C GLY A 171 7.72 -10.51 8.94
N ARG A 172 6.59 -10.72 8.27
CA ARG A 172 6.53 -10.97 6.83
C ARG A 172 5.88 -9.82 6.07
N LEU A 173 6.37 -9.56 4.86
CA LEU A 173 5.76 -8.65 3.89
C LEU A 173 5.26 -9.45 2.70
N TYR A 174 4.00 -9.24 2.32
CA TYR A 174 3.49 -9.58 0.99
C TYR A 174 3.30 -8.30 0.19
N LEU A 175 4.06 -8.17 -0.88
CA LEU A 175 3.99 -7.05 -1.81
C LEU A 175 3.56 -7.56 -3.19
N HIS A 176 2.41 -7.10 -3.69
CA HIS A 176 1.95 -7.37 -5.05
C HIS A 176 1.80 -6.05 -5.80
N ASP A 177 2.53 -5.86 -6.89
CA ASP A 177 2.55 -4.56 -7.56
C ASP A 177 2.87 -4.65 -9.06
N VAL A 178 2.70 -3.53 -9.76
CA VAL A 178 3.07 -3.38 -11.17
C VAL A 178 4.59 -3.23 -11.24
N VAL A 179 5.23 -4.27 -11.77
CA VAL A 179 6.68 -4.39 -11.89
C VAL A 179 7.02 -4.99 -13.24
N PHE A 180 7.88 -4.34 -13.98
CA PHE A 180 8.28 -4.77 -15.32
C PHE A 180 9.35 -5.87 -15.23
N SER A 181 9.08 -7.02 -15.84
CA SER A 181 9.97 -8.17 -15.87
C SER A 181 10.35 -8.63 -17.28
N PHE A 182 9.93 -7.89 -18.30
CA PHE A 182 10.29 -8.13 -19.71
C PHE A 182 11.69 -7.58 -20.06
N ASP A 183 12.25 -8.07 -21.15
CA ASP A 183 13.47 -7.49 -21.73
C ASP A 183 13.18 -6.07 -22.24
N ILE A 184 13.97 -5.12 -21.76
CA ILE A 184 13.80 -3.69 -22.08
C ILE A 184 13.94 -3.41 -23.59
N ALA A 185 14.67 -4.24 -24.34
CA ALA A 185 14.78 -4.11 -25.78
C ALA A 185 13.44 -4.30 -26.51
N SER A 186 12.47 -4.97 -25.87
CA SER A 186 11.14 -5.23 -26.41
C SER A 186 10.03 -4.33 -25.85
N TYR A 187 10.39 -3.25 -25.13
CA TYR A 187 9.44 -2.46 -24.32
C TYR A 187 8.23 -1.95 -25.09
N GLU A 188 8.40 -1.43 -26.30
CA GLU A 188 7.29 -0.89 -27.09
C GLU A 188 6.26 -1.97 -27.44
N SER A 189 6.72 -3.12 -27.95
CA SER A 189 5.82 -4.24 -28.30
C SER A 189 5.13 -4.83 -27.09
N ARG A 190 5.83 -4.92 -25.94
CA ARG A 190 5.27 -5.46 -24.69
C ARG A 190 4.22 -4.51 -24.11
N ILE A 191 4.50 -3.21 -24.04
CA ILE A 191 3.55 -2.22 -23.51
C ILE A 191 2.32 -2.11 -24.42
N ASN A 192 2.51 -2.02 -25.74
CA ASN A 192 1.39 -1.96 -26.69
C ASN A 192 0.51 -3.22 -26.61
N GLY A 193 1.12 -4.40 -26.58
CA GLY A 193 0.41 -5.67 -26.42
C GLY A 193 -0.37 -5.76 -25.09
N PHE A 194 0.22 -5.31 -24.00
CA PHE A 194 -0.45 -5.24 -22.69
C PHE A 194 -1.65 -4.30 -22.74
N ILE A 195 -1.50 -3.08 -23.27
CA ILE A 195 -2.57 -2.08 -23.37
C ILE A 195 -3.72 -2.63 -24.22
N GLN A 196 -3.41 -3.25 -25.36
CA GLN A 196 -4.43 -3.85 -26.23
C GLN A 196 -5.16 -4.99 -25.51
N SER A 197 -4.44 -5.96 -24.96
CA SER A 197 -5.01 -7.11 -24.26
C SER A 197 -5.89 -6.68 -23.06
N MET A 198 -5.42 -5.72 -22.26
CA MET A 198 -6.19 -5.22 -21.12
C MET A 198 -7.42 -4.41 -21.55
N THR A 199 -7.33 -3.64 -22.64
CA THR A 199 -8.47 -2.90 -23.20
C THR A 199 -9.56 -3.86 -23.63
N GLU A 200 -9.22 -4.93 -24.33
CA GLU A 200 -10.14 -5.98 -24.79
C GLU A 200 -10.73 -6.74 -23.59
N LYS A 201 -9.89 -7.24 -22.69
CA LYS A 201 -10.28 -8.04 -21.51
C LYS A 201 -11.22 -7.29 -20.57
N LEU A 202 -11.02 -5.98 -20.41
CA LEU A 202 -11.83 -5.13 -19.53
C LEU A 202 -13.01 -4.50 -20.25
N GLY A 203 -13.12 -4.65 -21.57
CA GLY A 203 -14.15 -4.01 -22.40
C GLY A 203 -14.13 -2.49 -22.30
N LEU A 204 -12.91 -1.90 -22.26
CA LEU A 204 -12.74 -0.45 -22.13
C LEU A 204 -13.07 0.24 -23.47
N GLN A 205 -13.78 1.36 -23.41
CA GLN A 205 -14.05 2.20 -24.57
C GLN A 205 -12.80 2.96 -25.03
N SER A 206 -11.80 3.13 -24.15
CA SER A 206 -10.55 3.82 -24.42
C SER A 206 -9.44 3.28 -23.54
N PRO A 207 -8.19 3.13 -24.06
CA PRO A 207 -7.03 2.74 -23.29
C PRO A 207 -6.45 3.85 -22.41
N GLU A 208 -7.06 5.04 -22.37
CA GLU A 208 -6.47 6.24 -21.77
C GLU A 208 -6.11 6.04 -20.28
N GLY A 209 -6.91 5.28 -19.51
CA GLY A 209 -6.58 4.95 -18.13
C GLY A 209 -5.28 4.16 -18.00
N LEU A 210 -5.01 3.22 -18.93
CA LEU A 210 -3.77 2.46 -18.98
C LEU A 210 -2.60 3.33 -19.43
N ASN A 211 -2.83 4.20 -20.43
CA ASN A 211 -1.81 5.15 -20.90
C ASN A 211 -1.37 6.11 -19.77
N ILE A 212 -2.30 6.57 -18.94
CA ILE A 212 -2.02 7.41 -17.77
C ILE A 212 -1.09 6.68 -16.80
N HIS A 213 -1.31 5.37 -16.55
CA HIS A 213 -0.45 4.57 -15.70
C HIS A 213 1.02 4.63 -16.17
N PHE A 214 1.28 4.30 -17.45
CA PHE A 214 2.65 4.32 -17.99
C PHE A 214 3.29 5.70 -18.01
N ARG A 215 2.51 6.77 -18.17
CA ARG A 215 3.03 8.16 -18.25
C ARG A 215 3.22 8.83 -16.91
N GLN A 216 2.45 8.49 -15.89
CA GLN A 216 2.33 9.27 -14.66
C GLN A 216 2.58 8.48 -13.38
N GLU A 217 2.50 7.14 -13.43
CA GLU A 217 2.78 6.31 -12.27
C GLU A 217 4.22 5.79 -12.34
N HIS A 218 4.75 5.39 -11.20
CA HIS A 218 6.18 5.11 -11.05
C HIS A 218 6.46 3.60 -10.94
N SER A 219 5.89 2.80 -11.86
CA SER A 219 6.26 1.38 -11.94
C SER A 219 7.74 1.23 -12.27
N THR A 220 8.38 0.19 -11.75
CA THR A 220 9.84 -0.01 -11.90
C THR A 220 10.15 -1.43 -12.38
N CYS A 221 11.41 -1.70 -12.71
CA CYS A 221 11.85 -3.02 -13.14
C CYS A 221 12.02 -3.97 -11.94
N ASN A 222 11.91 -5.28 -12.22
CA ASN A 222 12.02 -6.34 -11.21
C ASN A 222 13.34 -6.29 -10.43
N TRP A 223 14.47 -6.11 -11.10
CA TRP A 223 15.79 -6.04 -10.47
C TRP A 223 15.96 -4.80 -9.57
N ILE A 224 15.29 -3.66 -9.91
CA ILE A 224 15.27 -2.47 -9.07
C ILE A 224 14.42 -2.74 -7.82
N MET A 225 13.23 -3.34 -7.98
CA MET A 225 12.35 -3.66 -6.86
C MET A 225 13.01 -4.65 -5.88
N GLN A 226 13.66 -5.70 -6.40
CA GLN A 226 14.45 -6.62 -5.56
C GLN A 226 15.54 -5.87 -4.78
N GLY A 227 16.29 -5.00 -5.47
CA GLY A 227 17.31 -4.17 -4.82
C GLY A 227 16.75 -3.24 -3.74
N PHE A 228 15.52 -2.72 -3.90
CA PHE A 228 14.88 -1.93 -2.86
C PHE A 228 14.48 -2.78 -1.65
N LEU A 229 13.89 -3.95 -1.85
CA LEU A 229 13.48 -4.86 -0.79
C LEU A 229 14.68 -5.28 0.06
N GLU A 230 15.77 -5.72 -0.58
CA GLU A 230 17.00 -6.13 0.10
C GLU A 230 17.66 -4.99 0.88
N ARG A 231 17.76 -3.78 0.28
CA ARG A 231 18.33 -2.59 0.93
C ARG A 231 17.45 -2.01 2.01
N ALA A 232 16.15 -2.24 1.95
CA ALA A 232 15.24 -1.87 3.03
C ALA A 232 15.41 -2.73 4.28
N GLY A 233 15.93 -3.96 4.16
CA GLY A 233 16.14 -4.89 5.26
C GLY A 233 15.24 -6.12 5.19
N PHE A 234 14.79 -6.49 4.00
CA PHE A 234 14.07 -7.74 3.76
C PHE A 234 14.96 -8.83 3.16
N VAL A 235 14.63 -10.07 3.44
CA VAL A 235 15.02 -11.25 2.65
C VAL A 235 13.86 -11.58 1.75
N ILE A 236 14.10 -11.75 0.45
CA ILE A 236 13.08 -12.18 -0.51
C ILE A 236 13.00 -13.70 -0.44
N ASP A 237 11.93 -14.23 0.15
CA ASP A 237 11.71 -15.68 0.26
C ASP A 237 11.18 -16.24 -1.06
N LYS A 238 10.32 -15.47 -1.75
CA LYS A 238 9.74 -15.84 -3.03
C LYS A 238 9.43 -14.60 -3.86
N ALA A 239 9.67 -14.69 -5.17
CA ALA A 239 9.25 -13.70 -6.15
C ALA A 239 8.55 -14.42 -7.31
N ASP A 240 7.30 -14.04 -7.59
CA ASP A 240 6.52 -14.56 -8.72
C ASP A 240 6.23 -13.42 -9.69
N TYR A 241 6.45 -13.65 -10.98
CA TYR A 241 6.19 -12.68 -12.05
C TYR A 241 5.08 -13.18 -12.95
N LYS A 242 4.14 -12.29 -13.26
CA LYS A 242 2.98 -12.63 -14.09
C LYS A 242 2.82 -11.62 -15.22
N ASP A 243 2.65 -12.15 -16.43
CA ASP A 243 2.35 -11.40 -17.65
C ASP A 243 3.36 -10.26 -17.91
N ASP A 244 4.60 -10.36 -17.40
CA ASP A 244 5.68 -9.38 -17.49
C ASP A 244 5.43 -7.99 -16.85
N PHE A 245 4.24 -7.78 -16.29
CA PHE A 245 3.81 -6.50 -15.72
C PHE A 245 3.45 -6.56 -14.25
N MET A 246 3.31 -7.74 -13.68
CA MET A 246 2.94 -7.92 -12.29
C MET A 246 3.96 -8.77 -11.55
N ALA A 247 4.29 -8.37 -10.34
CA ALA A 247 5.12 -9.18 -9.44
C ALA A 247 4.49 -9.32 -8.07
N SER A 248 4.67 -10.49 -7.46
CA SER A 248 4.38 -10.74 -6.05
C SER A 248 5.66 -11.12 -5.34
N TYR A 249 5.94 -10.45 -4.23
CA TYR A 249 7.09 -10.73 -3.38
C TYR A 249 6.61 -11.17 -2.01
N LEU A 250 7.09 -12.30 -1.55
CA LEU A 250 7.01 -12.72 -0.18
C LEU A 250 8.37 -12.48 0.45
N CYS A 251 8.40 -11.71 1.51
CA CYS A 251 9.65 -11.31 2.15
C CYS A 251 9.56 -11.50 3.66
N THR A 252 10.70 -11.79 4.28
CA THR A 252 10.87 -11.82 5.73
C THR A 252 11.76 -10.66 6.16
N ARG A 253 11.40 -9.96 7.25
CA ARG A 253 12.27 -8.96 7.88
C ARG A 253 13.57 -9.63 8.31
N LYS A 254 14.73 -9.09 7.88
CA LYS A 254 16.05 -9.52 8.39
C LYS A 254 16.10 -9.37 9.91
N GLY A 255 16.61 -10.40 10.59
CA GLY A 255 17.04 -10.25 11.97
C GLY A 255 18.16 -9.21 12.08
N GLU A 256 18.29 -8.60 13.25
CA GLU A 256 19.41 -7.73 13.58
C GLU A 256 20.72 -8.53 13.66
#